data_779eb810ec6fe9beb41b34a186e2f4bc
#
_entry.id   779eb810ec6fe9beb41b34a186e2f4bc
#
_cell.length_a   1.000
_cell.length_b   1.000
_cell.length_c   1.000
_cell.angle_alpha   90.00
_cell.angle_beta   90.00
_cell.angle_gamma   90.00
#
_symmetry.space_group_name_H-M   'P 1'
#
loop_
_entity.id
_entity.type
_entity.pdbx_description
1 polymer ?
#
loop_
_entity_poly.entity_id
_entity_poly.type
_entity_poly.pdbx_seq_one_letter_code
_entity_poly.pdbx_strand_id
1 'polypeptide(L)'
;GDSLPVPYFDVLRPTARAAVEQTKNGKLGIIGTAATIASGSYRKEIERLAPKTEVFEQACPLFVPLVENAFVSPDDPIPRLTAERYLTPIREAGVDTLILGCTHYPIISETIRRVMGENVTLISSGREAAKSCRTVLEENGLLCDGKTDGTQQYFVSDDTESFYKVAELF
;
A
#
# COMPACT_ATOMS: atom_id res chain seq x y z
N GLY A 1 -18.96 -1.72 -8.00
CA GLY A 1 -19.56 -1.36 -6.70
C GLY A 1 -21.06 -1.12 -6.79
N ASP A 2 -21.55 -0.59 -7.91
CA ASP A 2 -22.93 -0.09 -8.05
C ASP A 2 -24.03 -1.18 -8.03
N SER A 3 -23.63 -2.45 -8.05
CA SER A 3 -24.56 -3.60 -8.00
C SER A 3 -24.72 -4.21 -6.60
N LEU A 4 -23.98 -3.74 -5.62
CA LEU A 4 -24.06 -4.28 -4.25
C LEU A 4 -25.08 -3.52 -3.43
N PRO A 5 -25.91 -4.21 -2.62
CA PRO A 5 -26.91 -3.58 -1.75
C PRO A 5 -26.31 -2.93 -0.50
N VAL A 6 -24.98 -2.90 -0.38
CA VAL A 6 -24.23 -2.38 0.76
C VAL A 6 -23.11 -1.48 0.26
N PRO A 7 -22.62 -0.51 1.07
CA PRO A 7 -21.46 0.29 0.73
C PRO A 7 -20.23 -0.57 0.44
N TYR A 8 -19.53 -0.25 -0.64
CA TYR A 8 -18.31 -0.93 -1.04
C TYR A 8 -17.12 0.03 -0.98
N PHE A 9 -16.07 -0.40 -0.31
CA PHE A 9 -14.82 0.36 -0.19
C PHE A 9 -13.70 -0.39 -0.90
N ASP A 10 -13.08 0.25 -1.86
CA ASP A 10 -11.88 -0.27 -2.53
C ASP A 10 -10.61 0.39 -1.98
N VAL A 11 -9.48 -0.26 -2.19
CA VAL A 11 -8.16 0.26 -1.77
C VAL A 11 -7.51 1.13 -2.85
N LEU A 12 -7.95 1.03 -4.09
CA LEU A 12 -7.32 1.66 -5.25
C LEU A 12 -7.57 3.17 -5.31
N ARG A 13 -8.83 3.57 -5.33
CA ARG A 13 -9.25 4.97 -5.53
C ARG A 13 -8.74 5.90 -4.42
N PRO A 14 -8.91 5.59 -3.11
CA PRO A 14 -8.40 6.45 -2.06
C PRO A 14 -6.87 6.54 -2.09
N THR A 15 -6.17 5.47 -2.42
CA THR A 15 -4.71 5.45 -2.52
C THR A 15 -4.22 6.31 -3.70
N ALA A 16 -4.82 6.16 -4.87
CA ALA A 16 -4.46 6.96 -6.04
C ALA A 16 -4.71 8.45 -5.81
N ARG A 17 -5.85 8.79 -5.17
CA ARG A 17 -6.17 10.17 -4.81
C ARG A 17 -5.13 10.75 -3.85
N ALA A 18 -4.83 10.05 -2.75
CA ALA A 18 -3.84 10.48 -1.78
C ALA A 18 -2.46 10.69 -2.42
N ALA A 19 -2.05 9.81 -3.34
CA ALA A 19 -0.78 9.95 -4.03
C ALA A 19 -0.75 11.19 -4.94
N VAL A 20 -1.80 11.45 -5.69
CA VAL A 20 -1.93 12.64 -6.53
C VAL A 20 -1.93 13.94 -5.70
N GLU A 21 -2.57 13.93 -4.54
CA GLU A 21 -2.61 15.08 -3.63
C GLU A 21 -1.27 15.34 -2.93
N GLN A 22 -0.47 14.30 -2.69
CA GLN A 22 0.81 14.41 -1.97
C GLN A 22 1.99 14.75 -2.87
N THR A 23 1.99 14.36 -4.13
CA THR A 23 3.10 14.67 -5.03
C THR A 23 3.24 16.17 -5.27
N LYS A 24 4.46 16.65 -5.24
CA LYS A 24 4.81 18.05 -5.48
C LYS A 24 5.43 18.26 -6.87
N ASN A 25 6.13 17.25 -7.37
CA ASN A 25 6.82 17.31 -8.66
C ASN A 25 6.08 16.59 -9.81
N GLY A 26 4.95 15.92 -9.50
CA GLY A 26 4.15 15.20 -10.49
C GLY A 26 4.75 13.87 -10.93
N LYS A 27 5.73 13.33 -10.19
CA LYS A 27 6.33 12.02 -10.46
C LYS A 27 5.97 11.03 -9.37
N LEU A 28 5.16 10.03 -9.72
CA LEU A 28 4.67 9.00 -8.82
C LEU A 28 5.31 7.65 -9.10
N GLY A 29 5.79 7.00 -8.04
CA GLY A 29 6.20 5.61 -8.07
C GLY A 29 5.07 4.69 -7.60
N ILE A 30 4.98 3.51 -8.18
CA ILE A 30 4.09 2.43 -7.74
C ILE A 30 4.90 1.16 -7.61
N ILE A 31 4.92 0.58 -6.43
CA ILE A 31 5.45 -0.77 -6.23
C ILE A 31 4.33 -1.73 -5.84
N GLY A 32 4.42 -2.95 -6.34
CA GLY A 32 3.39 -3.95 -6.10
C GLY A 32 3.86 -5.36 -6.46
N THR A 33 2.98 -6.32 -6.29
CA THR A 33 3.19 -7.66 -6.84
C THR A 33 3.17 -7.63 -8.38
N ALA A 34 3.67 -8.66 -9.02
CA ALA A 34 3.62 -8.77 -10.49
C ALA A 34 2.18 -8.61 -11.01
N ALA A 35 1.19 -9.21 -10.33
CA ALA A 35 -0.22 -9.10 -10.70
C ALA A 35 -0.76 -7.67 -10.55
N THR A 36 -0.42 -6.98 -9.45
CA THR A 36 -0.82 -5.59 -9.22
C THR A 36 -0.30 -4.68 -10.33
N ILE A 37 0.99 -4.79 -10.66
CA ILE A 37 1.60 -3.97 -11.71
C ILE A 37 1.04 -4.32 -13.09
N ALA A 38 0.92 -5.61 -13.42
CA ALA A 38 0.38 -6.05 -14.71
C ALA A 38 -1.08 -5.60 -14.94
N SER A 39 -1.87 -5.41 -13.89
CA SER A 39 -3.25 -4.91 -14.02
C SER A 39 -3.32 -3.48 -14.53
N GLY A 40 -2.29 -2.67 -14.29
CA GLY A 40 -2.23 -1.24 -14.59
C GLY A 40 -3.33 -0.41 -13.92
N SER A 41 -3.99 -0.95 -12.88
CA SER A 41 -5.16 -0.30 -12.27
C SER A 41 -4.80 1.02 -11.57
N TYR A 42 -3.68 1.08 -10.86
CA TYR A 42 -3.21 2.32 -10.23
C TYR A 42 -2.86 3.38 -11.27
N ARG A 43 -2.12 3.01 -12.32
CA ARG A 43 -1.77 3.90 -13.41
C ARG A 43 -3.00 4.53 -14.05
N LYS A 44 -3.97 3.71 -14.44
CA LYS A 44 -5.22 4.18 -15.05
C LYS A 44 -5.98 5.16 -14.16
N GLU A 45 -6.05 4.88 -12.87
CA GLU A 45 -6.74 5.76 -11.93
C GLU A 45 -5.99 7.08 -11.71
N ILE A 46 -4.65 7.05 -11.62
CA ILE A 46 -3.81 8.26 -11.52
C ILE A 46 -3.95 9.10 -12.80
N GLU A 47 -3.86 8.49 -13.98
CA GLU A 47 -4.03 9.17 -15.28
C GLU A 47 -5.43 9.82 -15.39
N ARG A 48 -6.47 9.16 -14.87
CA ARG A 48 -7.83 9.72 -14.81
C ARG A 48 -7.91 10.95 -13.89
N LEU A 49 -7.23 10.92 -12.73
CA LEU A 49 -7.25 12.00 -11.73
C LEU A 49 -6.33 13.17 -12.11
N ALA A 50 -5.16 12.86 -12.63
CA ALA A 50 -4.10 13.81 -12.94
C ALA A 50 -3.34 13.42 -14.22
N PRO A 51 -3.87 13.72 -15.41
CA PRO A 51 -3.32 13.24 -16.70
C PRO A 51 -1.89 13.68 -17.02
N LYS A 52 -1.35 14.68 -16.29
CA LYS A 52 0.02 15.18 -16.48
C LYS A 52 1.04 14.52 -15.56
N THR A 53 0.62 13.60 -14.68
CA THR A 53 1.48 12.91 -13.73
C THR A 53 2.30 11.83 -14.46
N GLU A 54 3.60 11.85 -14.25
CA GLU A 54 4.48 10.78 -14.69
C GLU A 54 4.43 9.61 -13.71
N VAL A 55 4.12 8.40 -14.18
CA VAL A 55 3.96 7.22 -13.35
C VAL A 55 5.04 6.20 -13.66
N PHE A 56 5.77 5.78 -12.63
CA PHE A 56 6.84 4.78 -12.68
C PHE A 56 6.42 3.54 -11.89
N GLU A 57 6.42 2.37 -12.51
CA GLU A 57 5.92 1.14 -11.92
C GLU A 57 7.02 0.10 -11.79
N GLN A 58 7.06 -0.59 -10.65
CA GLN A 58 8.01 -1.67 -10.39
C GLN A 58 7.34 -2.84 -9.66
N ALA A 59 7.41 -4.00 -10.25
CA ALA A 59 7.04 -5.25 -9.58
C ALA A 59 8.15 -5.68 -8.62
N CYS A 60 7.77 -6.00 -7.38
CA CYS A 60 8.69 -6.41 -6.31
C CYS A 60 8.32 -7.81 -5.78
N PRO A 61 8.48 -8.87 -6.58
CA PRO A 61 7.96 -10.20 -6.25
C PRO A 61 8.60 -10.85 -5.02
N LEU A 62 9.80 -10.45 -4.61
CA LEU A 62 10.46 -11.01 -3.43
C LEU A 62 10.04 -10.34 -2.12
N PHE A 63 9.38 -9.20 -2.12
CA PHE A 63 9.00 -8.54 -0.87
C PHE A 63 7.99 -9.34 -0.04
N VAL A 64 7.01 -9.98 -0.68
CA VAL A 64 6.03 -10.83 0.03
C VAL A 64 6.72 -12.02 0.70
N PRO A 65 7.51 -12.87 -0.01
CA PRO A 65 8.24 -13.96 0.63
C PRO A 65 9.18 -13.52 1.76
N LEU A 66 9.82 -12.36 1.63
CA LEU A 66 10.69 -11.84 2.70
C LEU A 66 9.88 -11.54 3.96
N VAL A 67 8.76 -10.83 3.83
CA VAL A 67 7.89 -10.50 4.96
C VAL A 67 7.32 -11.76 5.60
N GLU A 68 6.80 -12.69 4.81
CA GLU A 68 6.20 -13.94 5.31
C GLU A 68 7.20 -14.84 6.03
N ASN A 69 8.50 -14.70 5.73
CA ASN A 69 9.58 -15.41 6.42
C ASN A 69 10.30 -14.53 7.47
N ALA A 70 9.65 -13.45 7.92
CA ALA A 70 10.13 -12.54 8.98
C ALA A 70 11.46 -11.82 8.69
N PHE A 71 11.86 -11.68 7.41
CA PHE A 71 12.96 -10.81 7.00
C PHE A 71 12.47 -9.35 6.93
N VAL A 72 12.19 -8.75 8.07
CA VAL A 72 11.54 -7.43 8.17
C VAL A 72 12.41 -6.36 8.82
N SER A 73 13.53 -6.75 9.44
CA SER A 73 14.45 -5.80 10.06
C SER A 73 15.09 -4.87 9.01
N PRO A 74 15.06 -3.56 9.20
CA PRO A 74 15.71 -2.61 8.31
C PRO A 74 17.25 -2.68 8.35
N ASP A 75 17.81 -3.37 9.35
CA ASP A 75 19.26 -3.59 9.50
C ASP A 75 19.72 -4.90 8.83
N ASP A 76 18.77 -5.75 8.42
CA ASP A 76 19.07 -6.98 7.70
C ASP A 76 19.48 -6.64 6.25
N PRO A 77 20.66 -7.15 5.79
CA PRO A 77 21.13 -6.90 4.43
C PRO A 77 20.24 -7.51 3.35
N ILE A 78 19.49 -8.59 3.63
CA ILE A 78 18.70 -9.30 2.62
C ILE A 78 17.54 -8.43 2.11
N PRO A 79 16.61 -7.94 2.95
CA PRO A 79 15.56 -7.04 2.50
C PRO A 79 16.11 -5.72 1.96
N ARG A 80 17.21 -5.20 2.54
CA ARG A 80 17.84 -3.96 2.07
C ARG A 80 18.37 -4.10 0.64
N LEU A 81 19.19 -5.11 0.35
CA LEU A 81 19.75 -5.34 -0.99
C LEU A 81 18.65 -5.65 -2.02
N THR A 82 17.60 -6.36 -1.59
CA THR A 82 16.43 -6.63 -2.43
C THR A 82 15.69 -5.34 -2.77
N ALA A 83 15.50 -4.46 -1.78
CA ALA A 83 14.90 -3.15 -1.99
C ALA A 83 15.75 -2.26 -2.89
N GLU A 84 17.06 -2.20 -2.69
CA GLU A 84 17.99 -1.46 -3.57
C GLU A 84 17.85 -1.92 -5.02
N ARG A 85 17.81 -3.23 -5.26
CA ARG A 85 17.66 -3.78 -6.62
C ARG A 85 16.37 -3.35 -7.31
N TYR A 86 15.25 -3.32 -6.59
CA TYR A 86 13.96 -2.96 -7.17
C TYR A 86 13.74 -1.46 -7.25
N LEU A 87 14.17 -0.72 -6.24
CA LEU A 87 13.78 0.67 -6.07
C LEU A 87 14.77 1.67 -6.67
N THR A 88 16.00 1.27 -6.97
CA THR A 88 16.98 2.17 -7.61
C THR A 88 16.44 2.84 -8.87
N PRO A 89 15.81 2.14 -9.84
CA PRO A 89 15.25 2.79 -11.02
C PRO A 89 14.15 3.81 -10.69
N ILE A 90 13.31 3.50 -9.70
CA ILE A 90 12.22 4.39 -9.24
C ILE A 90 12.81 5.64 -8.57
N ARG A 91 13.83 5.46 -7.74
CA ARG A 91 14.53 6.57 -7.08
C ARG A 91 15.23 7.48 -8.10
N GLU A 92 15.93 6.90 -9.07
CA GLU A 92 16.65 7.63 -10.13
C GLU A 92 15.69 8.39 -11.07
N ALA A 93 14.45 7.94 -11.22
CA ALA A 93 13.41 8.68 -11.92
C ALA A 93 13.00 9.97 -11.17
N GLY A 94 13.38 10.11 -9.91
CA GLY A 94 13.14 11.30 -9.11
C GLY A 94 11.69 11.41 -8.61
N VAL A 95 11.04 10.28 -8.31
CA VAL A 95 9.71 10.29 -7.69
C VAL A 95 9.77 10.91 -6.30
N ASP A 96 8.78 11.69 -5.93
CA ASP A 96 8.64 12.25 -4.59
C ASP A 96 7.54 11.55 -3.76
N THR A 97 6.77 10.69 -4.40
CA THR A 97 5.69 9.94 -3.77
C THR A 97 5.67 8.51 -4.30
N LEU A 98 5.56 7.52 -3.40
CA LEU A 98 5.60 6.10 -3.72
C LEU A 98 4.41 5.36 -3.11
N ILE A 99 3.59 4.74 -3.96
CA ILE A 99 2.47 3.88 -3.54
C ILE A 99 3.00 2.50 -3.18
N LEU A 100 2.68 2.04 -1.96
CA LEU A 100 2.87 0.69 -1.48
C LEU A 100 1.63 -0.14 -1.86
N GLY A 101 1.65 -0.70 -3.08
CA GLY A 101 0.51 -1.39 -3.69
C GLY A 101 0.33 -2.85 -3.26
N CYS A 102 0.79 -3.21 -2.07
CA CYS A 102 0.63 -4.54 -1.47
C CYS A 102 0.50 -4.40 0.05
N THR A 103 -0.33 -5.24 0.67
CA THR A 103 -0.57 -5.23 2.12
C THR A 103 0.68 -5.54 2.95
N HIS A 104 1.62 -6.31 2.42
CA HIS A 104 2.88 -6.67 3.09
C HIS A 104 3.91 -5.53 3.14
N TYR A 105 3.89 -4.63 2.16
CA TYR A 105 4.96 -3.64 2.00
C TYR A 105 5.05 -2.59 3.12
N PRO A 106 3.96 -2.19 3.80
CA PRO A 106 4.06 -1.34 4.98
C PRO A 106 4.90 -1.93 6.12
N ILE A 107 5.00 -3.27 6.24
CA ILE A 107 5.81 -3.95 7.26
C ILE A 107 7.31 -3.65 7.07
N ILE A 108 7.76 -3.57 5.81
CA ILE A 108 9.14 -3.22 5.45
C ILE A 108 9.28 -1.76 5.02
N SER A 109 8.36 -0.89 5.43
CA SER A 109 8.36 0.52 5.02
C SER A 109 9.62 1.27 5.42
N GLU A 110 10.24 0.92 6.54
CA GLU A 110 11.51 1.53 6.98
C GLU A 110 12.66 1.16 6.02
N THR A 111 12.73 -0.10 5.60
CA THR A 111 13.70 -0.55 4.58
C THR A 111 13.49 0.19 3.25
N ILE A 112 12.23 0.31 2.82
CA ILE A 112 11.87 1.05 1.61
C ILE A 112 12.26 2.52 1.75
N ARG A 113 11.99 3.16 2.89
CA ARG A 113 12.33 4.55 3.16
C ARG A 113 13.84 4.80 3.10
N ARG A 114 14.64 3.94 3.72
CA ARG A 114 16.12 4.05 3.68
C ARG A 114 16.68 4.01 2.27
N VAL A 115 16.06 3.21 1.38
CA VAL A 115 16.49 3.11 -0.03
C VAL A 115 16.00 4.28 -0.87
N MET A 116 14.76 4.70 -0.69
CA MET A 116 14.15 5.78 -1.45
C MET A 116 14.61 7.17 -1.00
N GLY A 117 14.97 7.31 0.27
CA GLY A 117 15.33 8.58 0.91
C GLY A 117 14.15 9.24 1.63
N GLU A 118 14.50 10.08 2.63
CA GLU A 118 13.55 10.72 3.54
C GLU A 118 12.58 11.69 2.86
N ASN A 119 12.91 12.18 1.68
CA ASN A 119 12.10 13.14 0.93
C ASN A 119 10.97 12.48 0.13
N VAL A 120 10.91 11.14 0.09
CA VAL A 120 9.88 10.41 -0.64
C VAL A 120 8.72 10.06 0.30
N THR A 121 7.54 10.51 -0.03
CA THR A 121 6.31 10.19 0.72
C THR A 121 5.84 8.79 0.36
N LEU A 122 5.72 7.91 1.38
CA LEU A 122 5.18 6.56 1.20
C LEU A 122 3.67 6.55 1.46
N ILE A 123 2.90 6.05 0.51
CA ILE A 123 1.44 5.94 0.58
C ILE A 123 1.05 4.47 0.81
N SER A 124 0.50 4.18 1.98
CA SER A 124 -0.01 2.84 2.32
C SER A 124 -1.46 2.69 1.87
N SER A 125 -1.72 1.73 0.98
CA SER A 125 -3.07 1.47 0.45
C SER A 125 -4.09 1.12 1.55
N GLY A 126 -3.70 0.32 2.54
CA GLY A 126 -4.57 -0.02 3.67
C GLY A 126 -4.91 1.19 4.54
N ARG A 127 -3.93 2.06 4.81
CA ARG A 127 -4.16 3.28 5.59
C ARG A 127 -5.11 4.25 4.87
N GLU A 128 -4.96 4.44 3.59
CA GLU A 128 -5.83 5.34 2.83
C GLU A 128 -7.24 4.78 2.66
N ALA A 129 -7.39 3.46 2.50
CA ALA A 129 -8.69 2.79 2.52
C ALA A 129 -9.39 2.96 3.89
N ALA A 130 -8.67 2.77 4.99
CA ALA A 130 -9.20 2.95 6.34
C ALA A 130 -9.66 4.40 6.60
N LYS A 131 -8.89 5.40 6.16
CA LYS A 131 -9.29 6.82 6.24
C LYS A 131 -10.58 7.07 5.44
N SER A 132 -10.65 6.57 4.21
CA SER A 132 -11.83 6.72 3.35
C SER A 132 -13.06 6.05 3.97
N CYS A 133 -12.91 4.84 4.50
CA CYS A 133 -13.96 4.13 5.21
C CYS A 133 -14.46 4.93 6.42
N ARG A 134 -13.54 5.44 7.26
CA ARG A 134 -13.89 6.27 8.41
C ARG A 134 -14.70 7.50 8.01
N THR A 135 -14.27 8.23 6.99
CA THR A 135 -14.98 9.43 6.51
C THR A 135 -16.44 9.10 6.13
N VAL A 136 -16.64 8.03 5.35
CA VAL A 136 -18.00 7.64 4.93
C VAL A 136 -18.85 7.20 6.13
N LEU A 137 -18.28 6.47 7.10
CA LEU A 137 -18.98 6.09 8.32
C LEU A 137 -19.37 7.31 9.16
N GLU A 138 -18.49 8.32 9.26
CA GLU A 138 -18.76 9.59 9.93
C GLU A 138 -19.92 10.35 9.27
N GLU A 139 -19.84 10.55 7.96
CA GLU A 139 -20.84 11.27 7.16
C GLU A 139 -22.24 10.62 7.24
N ASN A 140 -22.30 9.31 7.45
CA ASN A 140 -23.56 8.55 7.56
C ASN A 140 -23.99 8.28 9.01
N GLY A 141 -23.27 8.81 10.02
CA GLY A 141 -23.60 8.59 11.43
C GLY A 141 -23.45 7.13 11.89
N LEU A 142 -22.60 6.36 11.23
CA LEU A 142 -22.38 4.94 11.47
C LEU A 142 -21.10 4.65 12.29
N LEU A 143 -20.35 5.68 12.70
CA LEU A 143 -19.23 5.47 13.59
C LEU A 143 -19.69 5.00 14.97
N CYS A 144 -19.00 3.99 15.51
CA CYS A 144 -19.18 3.56 16.88
C CYS A 144 -18.80 4.71 17.85
N ASP A 145 -19.60 4.88 18.91
CA ASP A 145 -19.35 5.91 19.93
C ASP A 145 -18.21 5.55 20.92
N GLY A 146 -17.55 4.41 20.71
CA GLY A 146 -16.42 3.94 21.52
C GLY A 146 -16.77 3.47 22.95
N LYS A 147 -18.08 3.29 23.27
CA LYS A 147 -18.51 2.85 24.59
C LYS A 147 -18.47 1.33 24.78
N THR A 148 -18.33 0.59 23.70
CA THR A 148 -18.25 -0.87 23.73
C THR A 148 -17.05 -1.34 22.93
N ASP A 149 -16.35 -2.35 23.45
CA ASP A 149 -15.32 -3.04 22.71
C ASP A 149 -15.95 -3.81 21.55
N GLY A 150 -15.37 -3.67 20.36
CA GLY A 150 -15.77 -4.46 19.19
C GLY A 150 -15.29 -5.89 19.29
N THR A 151 -15.92 -6.78 18.52
CA THR A 151 -15.42 -8.15 18.34
C THR A 151 -14.82 -8.30 16.95
N GLN A 152 -13.76 -9.11 16.85
CA GLN A 152 -13.10 -9.42 15.58
C GLN A 152 -13.14 -10.93 15.36
N GLN A 153 -13.46 -11.32 14.14
CA GLN A 153 -13.41 -12.72 13.70
C GLN A 153 -12.64 -12.78 12.38
N TYR A 154 -11.69 -13.69 12.30
CA TYR A 154 -10.87 -13.90 11.12
C TYR A 154 -11.21 -15.26 10.50
N PHE A 155 -11.45 -15.26 9.21
CA PHE A 155 -11.73 -16.46 8.42
C PHE A 155 -10.66 -16.58 7.34
N VAL A 156 -10.00 -17.73 7.29
CA VAL A 156 -8.95 -18.02 6.33
C VAL A 156 -9.28 -19.30 5.57
N SER A 157 -8.84 -19.42 4.33
CA SER A 157 -9.09 -20.57 3.47
C SER A 157 -8.02 -21.65 3.57
N ASP A 158 -6.96 -21.40 4.34
CA ASP A 158 -5.81 -22.28 4.46
C ASP A 158 -5.36 -22.40 5.93
N ASP A 159 -4.11 -22.78 6.20
CA ASP A 159 -3.58 -23.00 7.53
C ASP A 159 -3.68 -21.76 8.42
N THR A 160 -4.40 -21.90 9.53
CA THR A 160 -4.62 -20.81 10.49
C THR A 160 -3.36 -20.44 11.26
N GLU A 161 -2.43 -21.39 11.50
CA GLU A 161 -1.20 -21.12 12.23
C GLU A 161 -0.26 -20.23 11.42
N SER A 162 -0.11 -20.50 10.14
CA SER A 162 0.64 -19.65 9.22
C SER A 162 0.04 -18.26 9.10
N PHE A 163 -1.28 -18.16 9.06
CA PHE A 163 -1.97 -16.86 9.05
C PHE A 163 -1.66 -16.03 10.31
N TYR A 164 -1.73 -16.63 11.50
CA TYR A 164 -1.47 -15.91 12.75
C TYR A 164 -0.03 -15.38 12.82
N LYS A 165 0.96 -16.15 12.41
CA LYS A 165 2.37 -15.73 12.37
C LYS A 165 2.59 -14.47 11.53
N VAL A 166 1.90 -14.38 10.41
CA VAL A 166 1.99 -13.18 9.54
C VAL A 166 1.14 -12.04 10.09
N ALA A 167 -0.05 -12.33 10.62
CA ALA A 167 -0.96 -11.31 11.17
C ALA A 167 -0.35 -10.57 12.38
N GLU A 168 0.50 -11.20 13.18
CA GLU A 168 1.23 -10.58 14.29
C GLU A 168 2.24 -9.51 13.84
N LEU A 169 2.60 -9.46 12.54
CA LEU A 169 3.49 -8.45 11.99
C LEU A 169 2.77 -7.14 11.60
N PHE A 170 1.43 -7.17 11.54
CA PHE A 170 0.59 -6.03 11.23
C PHE A 170 0.10 -5.33 12.49
#